data_6d76dbb13749a7f9820cc0760713a14a
#
_entry.id   6d76dbb13749a7f9820cc0760713a14a
#
_cell.length_a   1.000
_cell.length_b   1.000
_cell.length_c   1.000
_cell.angle_alpha   90.00
_cell.angle_beta   90.00
_cell.angle_gamma   90.00
#
_symmetry.space_group_name_H-M   'P 1'
#
loop_
_entity.id
_entity.type
_entity.pdbx_description
1 polymer ?
#
loop_
_entity_poly.entity_id
_entity_poly.type
_entity_poly.pdbx_seq_one_letter_code
_entity_poly.pdbx_strand_id
1 'polypeptide(L)'
;MVYTIEEIKHKLNPIFEEKNVIRAILFGSYTKGEATEKSDIDIAALVDDEMSILNFCDIADKVINELGKNVDFLYANDIIPNGKIDLALKRDGVLLYERI
;
A
#
# COMPACT_ATOMS: atom_id res chain seq x y z
N MET A 1 -0.41 -18.16 3.01
CA MET A 1 -1.29 -17.47 3.97
C MET A 1 -1.96 -16.28 3.32
N VAL A 2 -3.25 -16.12 3.51
CA VAL A 2 -3.99 -14.96 3.02
C VAL A 2 -4.34 -14.08 4.21
N TYR A 3 -3.82 -12.87 4.24
CA TYR A 3 -4.12 -11.92 5.31
C TYR A 3 -5.53 -11.35 5.16
N THR A 4 -6.17 -11.03 6.26
CA THR A 4 -7.35 -10.17 6.24
C THR A 4 -6.88 -8.72 6.08
N ILE A 5 -7.79 -7.84 5.64
CA ILE A 5 -7.49 -6.41 5.53
C ILE A 5 -7.09 -5.84 6.89
N GLU A 6 -7.78 -6.25 7.96
CA GLU A 6 -7.46 -5.80 9.31
C GLU A 6 -6.07 -6.24 9.76
N GLU A 7 -5.65 -7.45 9.41
CA GLU A 7 -4.30 -7.92 9.72
C GLU A 7 -3.25 -7.09 9.01
N ILE A 8 -3.47 -6.78 7.72
CA ILE A 8 -2.55 -5.95 6.94
C ILE A 8 -2.44 -4.56 7.57
N LYS A 9 -3.58 -3.96 7.89
CA LYS A 9 -3.67 -2.66 8.54
C LYS A 9 -2.87 -2.63 9.84
N HIS A 10 -3.13 -3.60 10.69
CA HIS A 10 -2.49 -3.68 12.02
C HIS A 10 -0.97 -3.82 11.92
N LYS A 11 -0.51 -4.64 10.98
CA LYS A 11 0.93 -4.87 10.79
C LYS A 11 1.65 -3.67 10.20
N LEU A 12 1.00 -2.92 9.31
CA LEU A 12 1.67 -1.87 8.56
C LEU A 12 1.53 -0.47 9.16
N ASN A 13 0.52 -0.21 9.96
CA ASN A 13 0.32 1.12 10.54
C ASN A 13 1.53 1.65 11.28
N PRO A 14 2.23 0.87 12.13
CA PRO A 14 3.43 1.36 12.80
C PRO A 14 4.53 1.79 11.83
N ILE A 15 4.68 1.08 10.71
CA ILE A 15 5.69 1.40 9.69
C ILE A 15 5.35 2.73 9.03
N PHE A 16 4.09 2.90 8.61
CA PHE A 16 3.63 4.11 7.94
C PHE A 16 3.74 5.34 8.85
N GLU A 17 3.40 5.16 10.12
CA GLU A 17 3.50 6.24 11.10
C GLU A 17 4.95 6.67 11.32
N GLU A 18 5.85 5.70 11.54
CA GLU A 18 7.27 5.97 11.76
C GLU A 18 7.94 6.62 10.55
N LYS A 19 7.55 6.21 9.35
CA LYS A 19 8.20 6.65 8.11
C LYS A 19 7.54 7.86 7.45
N ASN A 20 6.59 8.49 8.12
CA ASN A 20 5.92 9.70 7.62
C ASN A 20 5.19 9.52 6.29
N VAL A 21 4.54 8.39 6.12
CA VAL A 21 3.62 8.18 5.00
C VAL A 21 2.38 9.04 5.24
N ILE A 22 1.88 9.70 4.22
CA ILE A 22 0.68 10.53 4.33
C ILE A 22 -0.57 9.66 4.28
N ARG A 23 -0.62 8.75 3.30
CA ARG A 23 -1.77 7.88 3.09
C ARG A 23 -1.32 6.58 2.42
N ALA A 24 -1.93 5.47 2.77
CA ALA A 24 -1.70 4.20 2.11
C ALA A 24 -3.03 3.53 1.82
N ILE A 25 -3.22 3.08 0.59
CA ILE A 25 -4.47 2.48 0.10
C ILE A 25 -4.17 1.10 -0.45
N LEU A 26 -4.91 0.11 0.05
CA LEU A 26 -4.87 -1.27 -0.46
C LEU A 26 -5.83 -1.38 -1.62
N PHE A 27 -5.43 -2.09 -2.68
CA PHE A 27 -6.30 -2.33 -3.83
C PHE A 27 -6.00 -3.71 -4.44
N GLY A 28 -6.59 -4.02 -5.58
CA GLY A 28 -6.35 -5.27 -6.27
C GLY A 28 -7.10 -6.45 -5.67
N SER A 29 -6.52 -7.65 -5.77
CA SER A 29 -7.21 -8.89 -5.41
C SER A 29 -7.66 -8.93 -3.95
N TYR A 30 -6.90 -8.34 -3.05
CA TYR A 30 -7.22 -8.35 -1.61
C TYR A 30 -8.48 -7.55 -1.28
N THR A 31 -8.80 -6.54 -2.07
CA THR A 31 -10.02 -5.74 -1.84
C THR A 31 -11.22 -6.24 -2.62
N LYS A 32 -10.98 -7.10 -3.63
CA LYS A 32 -12.05 -7.71 -4.43
C LYS A 32 -12.53 -9.04 -3.88
N GLY A 33 -11.93 -9.54 -2.81
CA GLY A 33 -12.25 -10.85 -2.27
C GLY A 33 -11.74 -12.00 -3.13
N GLU A 34 -10.73 -11.75 -3.95
CA GLU A 34 -10.16 -12.72 -4.89
C GLU A 34 -8.76 -13.19 -4.52
N ALA A 35 -8.26 -12.77 -3.35
CA ALA A 35 -6.89 -13.09 -2.96
C ALA A 35 -6.71 -14.57 -2.68
N THR A 36 -5.57 -15.11 -3.12
CA THR A 36 -5.12 -16.46 -2.83
C THR A 36 -3.74 -16.38 -2.18
N GLU A 37 -3.20 -17.52 -1.78
CA GLU A 37 -1.85 -17.58 -1.21
C GLU A 37 -0.78 -17.06 -2.17
N LYS A 38 -1.05 -17.11 -3.48
CA LYS A 38 -0.12 -16.66 -4.51
C LYS A 38 -0.33 -15.21 -4.91
N SER A 39 -1.36 -14.55 -4.41
CA SER A 39 -1.66 -13.17 -4.75
C SER A 39 -0.64 -12.22 -4.13
N ASP A 40 -0.21 -11.23 -4.92
CA ASP A 40 0.57 -10.12 -4.41
C ASP A 40 -0.36 -9.15 -3.68
N ILE A 41 0.23 -8.36 -2.81
CA ILE A 41 -0.50 -7.30 -2.11
C ILE A 41 -0.18 -5.99 -2.82
N ASP A 42 -1.23 -5.27 -3.25
CA ASP A 42 -1.09 -4.03 -3.99
C ASP A 42 -1.40 -2.84 -3.09
N ILE A 43 -0.43 -1.97 -2.88
CA ILE A 43 -0.56 -0.80 -2.02
C ILE A 43 -0.08 0.43 -2.77
N ALA A 44 -0.88 1.50 -2.73
CA ALA A 44 -0.47 2.81 -3.23
C ALA A 44 -0.22 3.73 -2.04
N ALA A 45 0.98 4.29 -1.97
CA ALA A 45 1.38 5.15 -0.86
C ALA A 45 1.62 6.57 -1.33
N LEU A 46 0.92 7.51 -0.69
CA LEU A 46 1.14 8.94 -0.87
C LEU A 46 2.13 9.41 0.19
N VAL A 47 3.18 10.10 -0.23
CA VAL A 47 4.24 10.57 0.65
C VAL A 47 4.55 12.05 0.34
N ASP A 48 5.33 12.69 1.20
CA ASP A 48 5.75 14.06 0.92
C ASP A 48 6.58 14.11 -0.36
N ASP A 49 6.40 15.18 -1.16
CA ASP A 49 7.13 15.36 -2.41
C ASP A 49 8.65 15.43 -2.20
N GLU A 50 9.08 15.79 -1.01
CA GLU A 50 10.49 15.89 -0.67
C GLU A 50 11.11 14.55 -0.26
N MET A 51 10.32 13.51 -0.11
CA MET A 51 10.84 12.20 0.25
C MET A 51 11.72 11.66 -0.87
N SER A 52 12.93 11.23 -0.52
CA SER A 52 13.86 10.65 -1.51
C SER A 52 13.37 9.27 -1.99
N ILE A 53 13.79 8.90 -3.19
CA ILE A 53 13.51 7.57 -3.73
C ILE A 53 14.07 6.48 -2.82
N LEU A 54 15.25 6.70 -2.25
CA LEU A 54 15.86 5.72 -1.36
C LEU A 54 15.03 5.50 -0.11
N ASN A 55 14.50 6.57 0.46
CA ASN A 55 13.61 6.45 1.62
C ASN A 55 12.30 5.74 1.27
N PHE A 56 11.76 6.02 0.10
CA PHE A 56 10.55 5.34 -0.38
C PHE A 56 10.80 3.83 -0.54
N CYS A 57 11.92 3.46 -1.14
CA CYS A 57 12.30 2.04 -1.30
C CYS A 57 12.52 1.37 0.06
N ASP A 58 13.06 2.08 1.03
CA ASP A 58 13.22 1.56 2.39
C ASP A 58 11.87 1.21 3.03
N ILE A 59 10.88 2.05 2.82
CA ILE A 59 9.52 1.79 3.29
C ILE A 59 8.96 0.53 2.63
N ALA A 60 9.12 0.41 1.31
CA ALA A 60 8.67 -0.76 0.57
C ALA A 60 9.31 -2.05 1.11
N ASP A 61 10.62 -2.02 1.37
CA ASP A 61 11.33 -3.17 1.92
C ASP A 61 10.80 -3.56 3.30
N LYS A 62 10.52 -2.59 4.14
CA LYS A 62 9.98 -2.86 5.48
C LYS A 62 8.59 -3.47 5.41
N VAL A 63 7.76 -3.00 4.48
CA VAL A 63 6.43 -3.55 4.25
C VAL A 63 6.52 -5.00 3.79
N ILE A 64 7.38 -5.29 2.81
CA ILE A 64 7.59 -6.64 2.30
C ILE A 64 8.08 -7.57 3.41
N ASN A 65 9.06 -7.12 4.19
CA ASN A 65 9.59 -7.93 5.28
C ASN A 65 8.56 -8.20 6.37
N GLU A 66 7.74 -7.22 6.68
CA GLU A 66 6.72 -7.38 7.72
C GLU A 66 5.65 -8.38 7.30
N LEU A 67 5.21 -8.33 6.04
CA LEU A 67 4.16 -9.21 5.55
C LEU A 67 4.67 -10.58 5.09
N GLY A 68 5.95 -10.67 4.74
CA GLY A 68 6.54 -11.92 4.23
C GLY A 68 5.94 -12.33 2.90
N LYS A 69 5.46 -11.39 2.09
CA LYS A 69 4.87 -11.63 0.78
C LYS A 69 5.35 -10.57 -0.19
N ASN A 70 5.18 -10.86 -1.49
CA ASN A 70 5.43 -9.86 -2.51
C ASN A 70 4.40 -8.74 -2.40
N VAL A 71 4.88 -7.52 -2.42
CA VAL A 71 4.03 -6.33 -2.35
C VAL A 71 4.39 -5.41 -3.51
N ASP A 72 3.39 -5.05 -4.29
CA ASP A 72 3.52 -3.99 -5.28
C ASP A 72 3.25 -2.67 -4.56
N PHE A 73 4.32 -1.97 -4.25
CA PHE A 73 4.25 -0.73 -3.46
C PHE A 73 4.42 0.46 -4.40
N LEU A 74 3.30 1.10 -4.77
CA LEU A 74 3.27 2.14 -5.77
C LEU A 74 3.41 3.53 -5.17
N TYR A 75 4.16 4.39 -5.88
CA TYR A 75 4.32 5.80 -5.52
C TYR A 75 3.08 6.57 -5.99
N ALA A 76 2.16 6.85 -5.08
CA ALA A 76 0.86 7.42 -5.43
C ALA A 76 0.94 8.85 -5.95
N ASN A 77 2.01 9.59 -5.61
CA ASN A 77 2.18 10.99 -6.05
C ASN A 77 2.20 11.15 -7.56
N ASP A 78 2.61 10.10 -8.30
CA ASP A 78 2.74 10.13 -9.75
C ASP A 78 1.60 9.38 -10.48
N ILE A 79 0.57 8.98 -9.78
CA ILE A 79 -0.55 8.27 -10.40
C ILE A 79 -1.31 9.21 -11.34
N ILE A 80 -1.50 8.75 -12.57
CA ILE A 80 -2.19 9.52 -13.60
C ILE A 80 -3.69 9.60 -13.30
N PRO A 81 -4.28 10.80 -13.19
CA PRO A 81 -5.71 10.93 -12.95
C PRO A 81 -6.52 10.22 -14.04
N ASN A 82 -7.53 9.46 -13.64
CA ASN A 82 -8.40 8.66 -14.50
C ASN A 82 -7.69 7.56 -15.28
N GLY A 83 -6.43 7.27 -14.98
CA GLY A 83 -5.72 6.10 -15.50
C GLY A 83 -6.19 4.82 -14.81
N LYS A 84 -5.68 3.69 -15.27
CA LYS A 84 -6.09 2.37 -14.74
C LYS A 84 -5.92 2.25 -13.23
N ILE A 85 -4.80 2.70 -12.70
CA ILE A 85 -4.51 2.61 -11.27
C ILE A 85 -5.45 3.52 -10.47
N ASP A 86 -5.62 4.77 -10.94
CA ASP A 86 -6.49 5.72 -10.26
C ASP A 86 -7.94 5.20 -10.20
N LEU A 87 -8.44 4.66 -11.31
CA LEU A 87 -9.78 4.08 -11.36
C LEU A 87 -9.92 2.86 -10.45
N ALA A 88 -8.88 2.01 -10.40
CA ALA A 88 -8.88 0.86 -9.49
C ALA A 88 -8.92 1.29 -8.03
N LEU A 89 -8.15 2.33 -7.67
CA LEU A 89 -8.15 2.86 -6.31
C LEU A 89 -9.52 3.44 -5.92
N LYS A 90 -10.17 4.15 -6.84
CA LYS A 90 -11.48 4.74 -6.58
C LYS A 90 -12.58 3.69 -6.48
N ARG A 91 -12.49 2.61 -7.25
CA ARG A 91 -13.48 1.56 -7.27
C ARG A 91 -13.34 0.59 -6.11
N ASP A 92 -12.12 0.11 -5.86
CA ASP A 92 -11.85 -1.00 -4.95
C ASP A 92 -10.92 -0.65 -3.79
N GLY A 93 -10.38 0.56 -3.74
CA GLY A 93 -9.40 0.94 -2.74
C GLY A 93 -9.93 0.94 -1.32
N VAL A 94 -9.14 0.42 -0.38
CA VAL A 94 -9.45 0.44 1.04
C VAL A 94 -8.33 1.16 1.77
N LEU A 95 -8.69 2.17 2.53
CA LEU A 95 -7.71 2.97 3.27
C LEU A 95 -7.06 2.11 4.36
N LEU A 96 -5.73 1.99 4.30
CA LEU A 96 -4.94 1.30 5.32
C LEU A 96 -4.46 2.28 6.39
N TYR A 97 -4.06 3.46 5.98
CA TYR A 97 -3.46 4.44 6.87
C TYR A 97 -3.65 5.84 6.31
N GLU A 98 -3.89 6.79 7.20
CA GLU A 98 -3.94 8.20 6.85
C GLU A 98 -3.39 9.00 8.03
N ARG A 99 -2.42 9.85 7.73
CA ARG A 99 -1.85 10.76 8.74
C ARG A 99 -2.84 11.90 9.01
N ILE A 100 -3.03 12.18 10.26
CA ILE A 100 -3.92 13.27 10.70
C ILE A 100 -3.16 14.57 10.86
#